data_bb472573155da350ad03305986a4b0fc
#
_entry.id   bb472573155da350ad03305986a4b0fc
#
_cell.length_a   1.000
_cell.length_b   1.000
_cell.length_c   1.000
_cell.angle_alpha   90.00
_cell.angle_beta   90.00
_cell.angle_gamma   90.00
#
_symmetry.space_group_name_H-M   'P 1'
#
loop_
_entity.id
_entity.type
_entity.pdbx_description
1 polymer ?
#
loop_
_entity_poly.entity_id
_entity_poly.type
_entity_poly.pdbx_seq_one_letter_code
_entity_poly.pdbx_strand_id
1 'polypeptide(L)'
;MSAKIKVHDVRKMSKEDILKKVDDLKAELLNLRVAKVTSGAAPKLMKIRTVRKNIARCLTILNTSEKNALRKQYRGDKNKPINIRPKLTRAMRRALSPEDQARKTLRAQKKEKAFPMRRYALRA
;
A
#
# COMPACT_ATOMS: atom_id res chain seq x y z
N MET A 1 -19.47 -24.56 9.50
CA MET A 1 -18.56 -24.05 8.44
C MET A 1 -17.96 -22.74 8.92
N SER A 2 -16.62 -22.60 8.92
CA SER A 2 -15.99 -21.29 9.15
C SER A 2 -16.43 -20.35 8.04
N ALA A 3 -17.34 -19.44 8.35
CA ALA A 3 -17.91 -18.51 7.36
C ALA A 3 -16.83 -17.55 6.86
N LYS A 4 -16.91 -17.17 5.61
CA LYS A 4 -16.06 -16.13 5.03
C LYS A 4 -16.36 -14.79 5.72
N ILE A 5 -15.36 -14.23 6.41
CA ILE A 5 -15.50 -12.93 7.08
C ILE A 5 -15.68 -11.83 6.03
N LYS A 6 -16.68 -11.01 6.21
CA LYS A 6 -16.92 -9.85 5.34
C LYS A 6 -16.06 -8.68 5.79
N VAL A 7 -15.39 -8.04 4.84
CA VAL A 7 -14.44 -6.94 5.10
C VAL A 7 -15.12 -5.72 5.74
N HIS A 8 -16.37 -5.42 5.34
CA HIS A 8 -17.08 -4.26 5.89
C HIS A 8 -17.42 -4.43 7.38
N ASP A 9 -17.66 -5.65 7.85
CA ASP A 9 -17.92 -5.91 9.25
C ASP A 9 -16.65 -5.70 10.10
N VAL A 10 -15.51 -6.17 9.60
CA VAL A 10 -14.22 -5.99 10.28
C VAL A 10 -13.82 -4.50 10.35
N ARG A 11 -14.16 -3.69 9.35
CA ARG A 11 -13.89 -2.24 9.38
C ARG A 11 -14.63 -1.48 10.47
N LYS A 12 -15.72 -2.04 11.00
CA LYS A 12 -16.50 -1.46 12.10
C LYS A 12 -15.97 -1.84 13.47
N MET A 13 -15.07 -2.82 13.55
CA MET A 13 -14.52 -3.34 14.80
C MET A 13 -13.38 -2.46 15.32
N SER A 14 -13.17 -2.48 16.62
CA SER A 14 -12.01 -1.85 17.25
C SER A 14 -10.70 -2.57 16.86
N LYS A 15 -9.55 -1.89 17.03
CA LYS A 15 -8.24 -2.50 16.78
C LYS A 15 -8.01 -3.73 17.65
N GLU A 16 -8.40 -3.65 18.92
CA GLU A 16 -8.25 -4.72 19.90
C GLU A 16 -9.09 -5.95 19.54
N ASP A 17 -10.33 -5.74 19.13
CA ASP A 17 -11.22 -6.84 18.71
C ASP A 17 -10.71 -7.52 17.44
N ILE A 18 -10.14 -6.76 16.50
CA ILE A 18 -9.53 -7.35 15.30
C ILE A 18 -8.33 -8.22 15.69
N LEU A 19 -7.48 -7.76 16.63
CA LEU A 19 -6.32 -8.54 17.11
C LEU A 19 -6.75 -9.83 17.80
N LYS A 20 -7.70 -9.76 18.74
CA LYS A 20 -8.28 -10.95 19.39
C LYS A 20 -8.81 -11.95 18.34
N LYS A 21 -9.57 -11.45 17.37
CA LYS A 21 -10.09 -12.28 16.28
C LYS A 21 -9.00 -12.91 15.42
N VAL A 22 -7.88 -12.23 15.20
CA VAL A 22 -6.72 -12.80 14.49
C VAL A 22 -6.11 -13.93 15.31
N ASP A 23 -5.99 -13.79 16.61
CA ASP A 23 -5.40 -14.81 17.48
C ASP A 23 -6.29 -16.04 17.58
N ASP A 24 -7.62 -15.87 17.68
CA ASP A 24 -8.59 -16.97 17.61
C ASP A 24 -8.48 -17.73 16.28
N LEU A 25 -8.40 -17.01 15.16
CA LEU A 25 -8.25 -17.62 13.84
C LEU A 25 -6.90 -18.35 13.69
N LYS A 26 -5.82 -17.84 14.30
CA LYS A 26 -4.52 -18.53 14.30
C LYS A 26 -4.58 -19.82 15.11
N ALA A 27 -5.23 -19.81 16.27
CA ALA A 27 -5.46 -21.01 17.08
C ALA A 27 -6.29 -22.06 16.31
N GLU A 28 -7.38 -21.62 15.65
CA GLU A 28 -8.16 -22.50 14.76
C GLU A 28 -7.30 -23.08 13.64
N LEU A 29 -6.45 -22.26 13.02
CA LEU A 29 -5.54 -22.70 11.94
C LEU A 29 -4.54 -23.74 12.44
N LEU A 30 -3.99 -23.58 13.64
CA LEU A 30 -3.10 -24.54 14.26
C LEU A 30 -3.79 -25.90 14.45
N ASN A 31 -5.00 -25.89 15.04
CA ASN A 31 -5.81 -27.11 15.24
C ASN A 31 -6.13 -27.82 13.91
N LEU A 32 -6.43 -27.05 12.84
CA LEU A 32 -6.69 -27.60 11.52
C LEU A 32 -5.42 -28.20 10.88
N ARG A 33 -4.25 -27.62 11.14
CA ARG A 33 -2.97 -28.17 10.68
C ARG A 33 -2.60 -29.45 11.41
N VAL A 34 -2.84 -29.53 12.72
CA VAL A 34 -2.67 -30.76 13.50
C VAL A 34 -3.61 -31.84 12.95
N ALA A 35 -4.88 -31.52 12.73
CA ALA A 35 -5.84 -32.46 12.14
C ALA A 35 -5.43 -32.94 10.74
N LYS A 36 -4.73 -32.11 9.96
CA LYS A 36 -4.20 -32.51 8.65
C LYS A 36 -3.16 -33.63 8.75
N VAL A 37 -2.30 -33.59 9.77
CA VAL A 37 -1.25 -34.59 9.98
C VAL A 37 -1.82 -35.86 10.60
N THR A 38 -2.85 -35.74 11.49
CA THR A 38 -3.48 -36.86 12.23
C THR A 38 -4.68 -37.48 11.50
N SER A 39 -4.74 -37.41 10.16
CA SER A 39 -5.81 -38.01 9.35
C SER A 39 -7.19 -37.34 9.48
N GLY A 40 -7.20 -36.02 9.52
CA GLY A 40 -8.43 -35.24 9.58
C GLY A 40 -9.34 -35.42 8.37
N ALA A 41 -10.66 -35.43 8.61
CA ALA A 41 -11.67 -35.54 7.57
C ALA A 41 -11.56 -34.40 6.52
N ALA A 42 -11.82 -34.74 5.27
CA ALA A 42 -11.76 -33.80 4.14
C ALA A 42 -12.47 -32.42 4.39
N PRO A 43 -13.66 -32.37 5.02
CA PRO A 43 -14.32 -31.08 5.33
C PRO A 43 -13.52 -30.17 6.28
N LYS A 44 -12.71 -30.74 7.20
CA LYS A 44 -11.81 -29.96 8.07
C LYS A 44 -10.68 -29.35 7.26
N LEU A 45 -10.13 -30.09 6.30
CA LEU A 45 -9.01 -29.62 5.46
C LEU A 45 -9.41 -28.45 4.54
N MET A 46 -10.63 -28.47 4.02
CA MET A 46 -11.16 -27.36 3.20
C MET A 46 -11.27 -26.03 3.96
N LYS A 47 -11.46 -26.08 5.28
CA LYS A 47 -11.54 -24.88 6.12
C LYS A 47 -10.20 -24.14 6.22
N ILE A 48 -9.07 -24.80 6.08
CA ILE A 48 -7.73 -24.21 6.16
C ILE A 48 -7.61 -23.01 5.21
N ARG A 49 -8.08 -23.15 3.97
CA ARG A 49 -8.07 -22.04 3.00
C ARG A 49 -8.89 -20.85 3.48
N THR A 50 -10.09 -21.12 3.99
CA THR A 50 -11.02 -20.07 4.45
C THR A 50 -10.44 -19.33 5.65
N VAL A 51 -9.91 -20.05 6.64
CA VAL A 51 -9.29 -19.46 7.84
C VAL A 51 -8.06 -18.63 7.47
N ARG A 52 -7.18 -19.13 6.62
CA ARG A 52 -6.01 -18.36 6.13
C ARG A 52 -6.43 -17.05 5.45
N LYS A 53 -7.48 -17.07 4.61
CA LYS A 53 -8.00 -15.87 3.96
C LYS A 53 -8.69 -14.91 4.94
N ASN A 54 -9.33 -15.43 5.98
CA ASN A 54 -9.92 -14.62 7.03
C ASN A 54 -8.84 -13.87 7.83
N ILE A 55 -7.75 -14.53 8.22
CA ILE A 55 -6.58 -13.91 8.86
C ILE A 55 -6.03 -12.79 7.96
N ALA A 56 -5.80 -13.08 6.68
CA ALA A 56 -5.27 -12.11 5.74
C ALA A 56 -6.18 -10.86 5.60
N ARG A 57 -7.51 -11.04 5.60
CA ARG A 57 -8.47 -9.92 5.56
C ARG A 57 -8.37 -9.04 6.80
N CYS A 58 -8.34 -9.65 7.99
CA CYS A 58 -8.20 -8.91 9.25
C CYS A 58 -6.89 -8.11 9.29
N LEU A 59 -5.76 -8.73 8.98
CA LEU A 59 -4.46 -8.07 8.96
C LEU A 59 -4.37 -6.96 7.90
N THR A 60 -4.99 -7.14 6.73
CA THR A 60 -5.03 -6.11 5.68
C THR A 60 -5.78 -4.88 6.16
N ILE A 61 -6.92 -5.05 6.84
CA ILE A 61 -7.70 -3.93 7.36
C ILE A 61 -6.93 -3.19 8.45
N LEU A 62 -6.34 -3.91 9.40
CA LEU A 62 -5.53 -3.35 10.47
C LEU A 62 -4.39 -2.49 9.88
N ASN A 63 -3.59 -3.07 8.99
CA ASN A 63 -2.46 -2.38 8.35
C ASN A 63 -2.91 -1.17 7.51
N THR A 64 -4.01 -1.29 6.78
CA THR A 64 -4.56 -0.18 5.99
C THR A 64 -5.05 0.95 6.88
N SER A 65 -5.70 0.64 8.00
CA SER A 65 -6.16 1.61 8.98
C SER A 65 -4.97 2.38 9.59
N GLU A 66 -3.94 1.67 10.04
CA GLU A 66 -2.72 2.27 10.60
C GLU A 66 -1.98 3.14 9.57
N LYS A 67 -1.81 2.65 8.35
CA LYS A 67 -1.19 3.44 7.27
C LYS A 67 -1.98 4.69 6.92
N ASN A 68 -3.31 4.62 6.95
CA ASN A 68 -4.15 5.78 6.69
C ASN A 68 -4.07 6.81 7.83
N ALA A 69 -3.97 6.38 9.09
CA ALA A 69 -3.74 7.25 10.22
C ALA A 69 -2.39 7.98 10.09
N LEU A 70 -1.31 7.25 9.78
CA LEU A 70 0.00 7.83 9.52
C LEU A 70 -0.01 8.80 8.33
N ARG A 71 -0.68 8.47 7.22
CA ARG A 71 -0.80 9.39 6.08
C ARG A 71 -1.51 10.70 6.43
N LYS A 72 -2.51 10.64 7.31
CA LYS A 72 -3.17 11.86 7.81
C LYS A 72 -2.24 12.70 8.67
N GLN A 73 -1.49 12.05 9.57
CA GLN A 73 -0.53 12.71 10.46
C GLN A 73 0.59 13.42 9.68
N TYR A 74 1.16 12.75 8.66
CA TYR A 74 2.28 13.27 7.86
C TYR A 74 1.86 13.95 6.56
N ARG A 75 0.63 14.48 6.47
CA ARG A 75 0.09 15.00 5.20
C ARG A 75 0.89 16.18 4.61
N GLY A 76 1.44 17.06 5.43
CA GLY A 76 2.23 18.24 5.00
C GLY A 76 3.74 18.03 5.02
N ASP A 77 4.22 16.97 5.65
CA ASP A 77 5.64 16.80 5.91
C ASP A 77 6.43 16.39 4.67
N LYS A 78 7.60 17.03 4.48
CA LYS A 78 8.56 16.63 3.43
C LYS A 78 9.23 15.29 3.77
N ASN A 79 9.49 15.03 5.05
CA ASN A 79 10.19 13.85 5.56
C ASN A 79 9.21 12.77 6.05
N LYS A 80 8.42 12.23 5.12
CA LYS A 80 7.50 11.14 5.43
C LYS A 80 8.25 9.84 5.72
N PRO A 81 7.78 9.00 6.66
CA PRO A 81 8.30 7.65 6.86
C PRO A 81 8.31 6.83 5.57
N ILE A 82 9.31 5.96 5.40
CA ILE A 82 9.53 5.19 4.15
C ILE A 82 8.32 4.33 3.78
N ASN A 83 7.64 3.74 4.77
CA ASN A 83 6.49 2.84 4.57
C ASN A 83 5.23 3.53 4.03
N ILE A 84 5.14 4.86 4.09
CA ILE A 84 4.01 5.64 3.54
C ILE A 84 4.37 6.44 2.28
N ARG A 85 5.64 6.46 1.89
CA ARG A 85 6.09 7.06 0.62
C ARG A 85 5.62 6.22 -0.56
N PRO A 86 5.30 6.82 -1.73
CA PRO A 86 5.04 6.06 -2.94
C PRO A 86 6.30 5.29 -3.36
N LYS A 87 6.14 4.00 -3.65
CA LYS A 87 7.22 3.17 -4.18
C LYS A 87 7.33 3.40 -5.69
N LEU A 88 8.13 4.38 -6.08
CA LEU A 88 8.52 4.60 -7.46
C LEU A 88 9.68 3.66 -7.84
N THR A 89 10.10 3.66 -9.10
CA THR A 89 11.34 2.99 -9.52
C THR A 89 12.55 3.68 -8.92
N ARG A 90 13.69 2.97 -8.84
CA ARG A 90 14.96 3.54 -8.36
C ARG A 90 15.38 4.80 -9.16
N ALA A 91 15.25 4.77 -10.47
CA ALA A 91 15.54 5.91 -11.35
C ALA A 91 14.65 7.12 -11.03
N MET A 92 13.33 6.91 -10.88
CA MET A 92 12.38 7.98 -10.54
C MET A 92 12.63 8.59 -9.16
N ARG A 93 13.06 7.79 -8.16
CA ARG A 93 13.41 8.31 -6.84
C ARG A 93 14.68 9.16 -6.83
N ARG A 94 15.55 9.01 -7.84
CA ARG A 94 16.81 9.74 -7.99
C ARG A 94 16.75 10.87 -9.02
N ALA A 95 15.68 10.92 -9.82
CA ALA A 95 15.47 12.01 -10.77
C ALA A 95 15.35 13.35 -10.04
N LEU A 96 15.81 14.40 -10.70
CA LEU A 96 15.64 15.77 -10.21
C LEU A 96 14.15 16.13 -10.12
N SER A 97 13.80 17.01 -9.20
CA SER A 97 12.45 17.54 -9.13
C SER A 97 12.12 18.34 -10.41
N PRO A 98 10.84 18.46 -10.80
CA PRO A 98 10.46 19.27 -11.96
C PRO A 98 10.96 20.73 -11.87
N GLU A 99 10.99 21.29 -10.67
CA GLU A 99 11.50 22.63 -10.39
C GLU A 99 13.01 22.73 -10.66
N ASP A 100 13.78 21.73 -10.21
CA ASP A 100 15.22 21.69 -10.42
C ASP A 100 15.58 21.41 -11.88
N GLN A 101 14.78 20.62 -12.60
CA GLN A 101 14.94 20.40 -14.03
C GLN A 101 14.66 21.67 -14.86
N ALA A 102 13.71 22.49 -14.40
CA ALA A 102 13.36 23.74 -15.06
C ALA A 102 14.38 24.86 -14.82
N ARG A 103 15.27 24.73 -13.81
CA ARG A 103 16.30 25.73 -13.53
C ARG A 103 17.30 25.79 -14.68
N LYS A 104 17.52 27.00 -15.17
CA LYS A 104 18.48 27.29 -16.23
C LYS A 104 19.62 28.16 -15.69
N THR A 105 20.83 27.95 -16.20
CA THR A 105 21.96 28.81 -15.90
C THR A 105 21.73 30.21 -16.43
N LEU A 106 22.33 31.23 -15.82
CA LEU A 106 22.26 32.61 -16.31
C LEU A 106 22.68 32.75 -17.78
N ARG A 107 23.72 32.01 -18.20
CA ARG A 107 24.17 31.98 -19.59
C ARG A 107 23.08 31.44 -20.52
N ALA A 108 22.40 30.35 -20.15
CA ALA A 108 21.31 29.77 -20.94
C ALA A 108 20.11 30.74 -21.03
N GLN A 109 19.75 31.41 -19.94
CA GLN A 109 18.66 32.38 -19.89
C GLN A 109 18.97 33.60 -20.81
N LYS A 110 20.20 34.13 -20.73
CA LYS A 110 20.63 35.26 -21.60
C LYS A 110 20.60 34.85 -23.07
N LYS A 111 21.07 33.62 -23.39
CA LYS A 111 21.07 33.13 -24.78
C LYS A 111 19.64 32.95 -25.31
N GLU A 112 18.74 32.38 -24.55
CA GLU A 112 17.33 32.20 -24.95
C GLU A 112 16.61 33.53 -25.11
N LYS A 113 16.94 34.54 -24.27
CA LYS A 113 16.39 35.90 -24.41
C LYS A 113 16.91 36.61 -25.62
N ALA A 114 18.21 36.47 -25.94
CA ALA A 114 18.85 37.12 -27.08
C ALA A 114 18.49 36.46 -28.42
N PHE A 115 18.33 35.13 -28.45
CA PHE A 115 18.06 34.32 -29.64
C PHE A 115 16.85 33.40 -29.44
N PRO A 116 15.63 33.97 -29.31
CA PRO A 116 14.44 33.16 -29.11
C PRO A 116 14.08 32.38 -30.39
N MET A 117 13.50 31.19 -30.22
CA MET A 117 12.90 30.44 -31.34
C MET A 117 11.73 31.24 -31.93
N ARG A 118 11.85 31.70 -33.15
CA ARG A 118 10.83 32.50 -33.83
C ARG A 118 9.80 31.58 -34.48
N ARG A 119 8.51 31.89 -34.26
CA ARG A 119 7.43 31.26 -34.99
C ARG A 119 7.22 32.02 -36.29
N TYR A 120 7.17 31.32 -37.42
CA TYR A 120 6.89 31.88 -38.73
C TYR A 120 5.97 30.93 -39.50
N ALA A 121 5.24 31.47 -40.45
CA ALA A 121 4.48 30.73 -41.44
C ALA A 121 4.97 31.06 -42.83
N LEU A 122 5.15 30.04 -43.67
CA LEU A 122 5.41 30.20 -45.07
C LEU A 122 4.06 30.31 -45.79
N ARG A 123 3.88 31.31 -46.62
CA ARG A 123 2.76 31.39 -47.56
C ARG A 123 3.23 30.88 -48.90
N ALA A 124 2.40 29.99 -49.52
CA ALA A 124 2.60 29.54 -50.90
C ALA A 124 2.27 30.68 -51.87
#